data_2313dc56b9b9ae38a1aab84bd5e0f048
#
_entry.id   2313dc56b9b9ae38a1aab84bd5e0f048
#
_cell.length_a   1.000
_cell.length_b   1.000
_cell.length_c   1.000
_cell.angle_alpha   90.00
_cell.angle_beta   90.00
_cell.angle_gamma   90.00
#
_symmetry.space_group_name_H-M   'P 1'
#
loop_
_entity.id
_entity.type
_entity.pdbx_description
1 polymer ?
#
loop_
_entity_poly.entity_id
_entity_poly.type
_entity_poly.pdbx_seq_one_letter_code
_entity_poly.pdbx_strand_id
1 'polypeptide(L)'
;MISLFDMFKVGIGPSSSHTVGPMKAGKQFVDDLVEKGLLDSVTRVAVDVYGSLSLTGKGHHTDIAIIMGLAGNEPATVDIDSIPGFIRDVETRGRLLLAQGQHEVDFPQNDGMRFHNGNLPLHENGMQIHAYNGETVIYSKTYYSIGGGFIVDEEHFGQDAAGEVSVPYPFKSATEMLEYCNSTGLSLSGMAMQNELALHSKKRLKSTLATSGKPCRPVSIVA
;
A
#
# COMPACT_ATOMS: atom_id res chain seq x y z
N MET A 1 1.88 -13.64 13.74
CA MET A 1 1.82 -14.62 12.62
C MET A 1 1.32 -13.90 11.38
N ILE A 2 1.88 -14.18 10.19
CA ILE A 2 1.45 -13.61 8.90
C ILE A 2 0.46 -14.59 8.26
N SER A 3 -0.75 -14.11 7.91
CA SER A 3 -1.76 -14.89 7.20
C SER A 3 -1.44 -15.03 5.71
N LEU A 4 -1.96 -16.07 5.06
CA LEU A 4 -1.92 -16.19 3.59
C LEU A 4 -2.55 -14.97 2.90
N PHE A 5 -3.55 -14.35 3.51
CA PHE A 5 -4.16 -13.10 3.01
C PHE A 5 -3.22 -11.90 3.08
N ASP A 6 -2.23 -11.95 3.96
CA ASP A 6 -1.20 -10.92 4.07
C ASP A 6 -0.09 -11.11 3.05
N MET A 7 0.22 -12.37 2.70
CA MET A 7 1.26 -12.72 1.71
C MET A 7 0.76 -12.54 0.27
N PHE A 8 -0.49 -12.94 -0.02
CA PHE A 8 -1.06 -12.90 -1.35
C PHE A 8 -2.06 -11.75 -1.46
N LYS A 9 -1.61 -10.63 -2.03
CA LYS A 9 -2.44 -9.46 -2.29
C LYS A 9 -2.90 -9.45 -3.75
N VAL A 10 -4.18 -9.20 -3.97
CA VAL A 10 -4.70 -8.83 -5.29
C VAL A 10 -4.46 -7.33 -5.44
N GLY A 11 -3.85 -6.91 -6.53
CA GLY A 11 -3.57 -5.50 -6.77
C GLY A 11 -2.81 -5.26 -8.06
N ILE A 12 -2.64 -4.00 -8.41
CA ILE A 12 -1.80 -3.62 -9.54
C ILE A 12 -0.33 -3.96 -9.25
N GLY A 13 0.40 -4.37 -10.29
CA GLY A 13 1.84 -4.60 -10.24
C GLY A 13 2.64 -3.39 -10.74
N PRO A 14 3.95 -3.56 -10.86
CA PRO A 14 4.68 -4.82 -10.79
C PRO A 14 5.18 -5.22 -9.39
N SER A 15 5.10 -4.36 -8.38
CA SER A 15 5.73 -4.58 -7.08
C SER A 15 4.78 -4.40 -5.90
N SER A 16 4.87 -5.25 -4.88
CA SER A 16 4.11 -5.06 -3.64
C SER A 16 4.66 -3.89 -2.81
N SER A 17 5.99 -3.74 -2.73
CA SER A 17 6.63 -2.67 -1.94
C SER A 17 6.73 -1.32 -2.67
N HIS A 18 6.87 -1.33 -4.00
CA HIS A 18 7.08 -0.11 -4.78
C HIS A 18 5.83 0.38 -5.56
N THR A 19 4.76 -0.42 -5.58
CA THR A 19 3.50 -0.06 -6.24
C THR A 19 2.33 -0.15 -5.26
N VAL A 20 2.02 -1.34 -4.73
CA VAL A 20 0.86 -1.56 -3.83
C VAL A 20 0.99 -0.74 -2.54
N GLY A 21 2.15 -0.79 -1.88
CA GLY A 21 2.41 -0.02 -0.64
C GLY A 21 2.25 1.48 -0.85
N PRO A 22 2.97 2.10 -1.79
CA PRO A 22 2.83 3.52 -2.10
C PRO A 22 1.41 3.96 -2.47
N MET A 23 0.67 3.14 -3.24
CA MET A 23 -0.72 3.44 -3.55
C MET A 23 -1.60 3.46 -2.29
N LYS A 24 -1.41 2.50 -1.40
CA LYS A 24 -2.11 2.47 -0.10
C LYS A 24 -1.76 3.69 0.76
N ALA A 25 -0.50 4.12 0.77
CA ALA A 25 -0.07 5.30 1.52
C ALA A 25 -0.78 6.55 1.01
N GLY A 26 -0.86 6.75 -0.31
CA GLY A 26 -1.63 7.85 -0.91
C GLY A 26 -3.11 7.79 -0.54
N LYS A 27 -3.71 6.58 -0.59
CA LYS A 27 -5.12 6.37 -0.21
C LYS A 27 -5.36 6.66 1.27
N GLN A 28 -4.52 6.14 2.16
CA GLN A 28 -4.63 6.38 3.60
C GLN A 28 -4.52 7.86 3.94
N PHE A 29 -3.58 8.57 3.31
CA PHE A 29 -3.41 10.01 3.49
C PHE A 29 -4.68 10.80 3.16
N VAL A 30 -5.33 10.48 2.05
CA VAL A 30 -6.58 11.12 1.64
C VAL A 30 -7.73 10.75 2.58
N ASP A 31 -7.82 9.50 3.01
CA ASP A 31 -8.83 9.07 3.97
C ASP A 31 -8.66 9.82 5.30
N ASP A 32 -7.44 10.02 5.76
CA ASP A 32 -7.14 10.82 6.96
C ASP A 32 -7.60 12.28 6.79
N LEU A 33 -7.41 12.87 5.60
CA LEU A 33 -7.89 14.25 5.32
C LEU A 33 -9.42 14.33 5.37
N VAL A 34 -10.12 13.33 4.85
CA VAL A 34 -11.59 13.25 4.90
C VAL A 34 -12.06 13.10 6.34
N GLU A 35 -11.48 12.13 7.09
CA GLU A 35 -11.86 11.85 8.48
C GLU A 35 -11.65 13.06 9.40
N LYS A 36 -10.55 13.78 9.19
CA LYS A 36 -10.22 15.00 9.95
C LYS A 36 -11.00 16.24 9.50
N GLY A 37 -11.80 16.16 8.44
CA GLY A 37 -12.52 17.31 7.87
C GLY A 37 -11.60 18.39 7.28
N LEU A 38 -10.41 18.01 6.83
CA LEU A 38 -9.40 18.91 6.26
C LEU A 38 -9.44 19.01 4.75
N LEU A 39 -10.10 18.05 4.06
CA LEU A 39 -10.05 17.89 2.61
C LEU A 39 -10.38 19.20 1.87
N ASP A 40 -11.46 19.87 2.23
CA ASP A 40 -11.94 21.10 1.56
C ASP A 40 -10.98 22.29 1.76
N SER A 41 -10.11 22.22 2.76
CA SER A 41 -9.11 23.25 3.05
C SER A 41 -7.80 23.07 2.30
N VAL A 42 -7.62 21.93 1.63
CA VAL A 42 -6.38 21.63 0.88
C VAL A 42 -6.37 22.38 -0.43
N THR A 43 -5.34 23.19 -0.66
CA THR A 43 -5.14 23.87 -1.95
C THR A 43 -4.09 23.20 -2.82
N ARG A 44 -3.12 22.49 -2.20
CA ARG A 44 -2.01 21.83 -2.87
C ARG A 44 -1.57 20.58 -2.11
N VAL A 45 -1.16 19.55 -2.84
CA VAL A 45 -0.48 18.37 -2.29
C VAL A 45 0.92 18.26 -2.86
N ALA A 46 1.89 17.86 -2.03
CA ALA A 46 3.23 17.52 -2.45
C ALA A 46 3.66 16.19 -1.84
N VAL A 47 4.44 15.42 -2.59
CA VAL A 47 4.95 14.11 -2.18
C VAL A 47 6.47 14.11 -2.33
N ASP A 48 7.16 13.71 -1.28
CA ASP A 48 8.59 13.47 -1.24
C ASP A 48 8.87 11.98 -1.15
N VAL A 49 9.59 11.43 -2.13
CA VAL A 49 9.91 10.01 -2.22
C VAL A 49 11.40 9.81 -1.96
N TYR A 50 11.75 8.84 -1.12
CA TYR A 50 13.12 8.62 -0.62
C TYR A 50 13.62 7.20 -0.88
N GLY A 51 14.93 7.05 -0.84
CA GLY A 51 15.65 5.78 -0.84
C GLY A 51 15.31 4.88 -2.02
N SER A 52 15.02 3.62 -1.76
CA SER A 52 14.74 2.65 -2.82
C SER A 52 13.49 3.00 -3.63
N LEU A 53 12.46 3.57 -3.01
CA LEU A 53 11.27 4.07 -3.71
C LEU A 53 11.62 5.17 -4.72
N SER A 54 12.59 6.03 -4.41
CA SER A 54 13.05 7.08 -5.31
C SER A 54 13.94 6.54 -6.42
N LEU A 55 14.93 5.71 -6.09
CA LEU A 55 15.93 5.20 -7.02
C LEU A 55 15.35 4.29 -8.11
N THR A 56 14.37 3.47 -7.75
CA THR A 56 13.74 2.50 -8.67
C THR A 56 12.28 2.85 -8.99
N GLY A 57 11.76 3.92 -8.42
CA GLY A 57 10.34 4.25 -8.43
C GLY A 57 9.73 4.43 -9.81
N LYS A 58 10.43 5.11 -10.73
CA LYS A 58 9.96 5.28 -12.11
C LYS A 58 9.81 3.94 -12.84
N GLY A 59 10.73 3.00 -12.62
CA GLY A 59 10.66 1.65 -13.20
C GLY A 59 9.54 0.77 -12.63
N HIS A 60 9.07 1.09 -11.43
CA HIS A 60 7.99 0.38 -10.75
C HIS A 60 6.68 1.17 -10.71
N HIS A 61 6.61 2.30 -11.40
CA HIS A 61 5.44 3.19 -11.43
C HIS A 61 4.99 3.64 -10.03
N THR A 62 5.95 3.91 -9.14
CA THR A 62 5.68 4.36 -7.76
C THR A 62 4.97 5.72 -7.74
N ASP A 63 5.35 6.64 -8.62
CA ASP A 63 4.71 7.93 -8.83
C ASP A 63 3.23 7.77 -9.22
N ILE A 64 2.96 6.97 -10.24
CA ILE A 64 1.61 6.67 -10.71
C ILE A 64 0.78 6.04 -9.56
N ALA A 65 1.36 5.08 -8.84
CA ALA A 65 0.70 4.41 -7.74
C ALA A 65 0.29 5.39 -6.62
N ILE A 66 1.19 6.32 -6.22
CA ILE A 66 0.88 7.33 -5.20
C ILE A 66 -0.24 8.26 -5.69
N ILE A 67 -0.15 8.75 -6.93
CA ILE A 67 -1.17 9.63 -7.52
C ILE A 67 -2.54 8.93 -7.55
N MET A 68 -2.59 7.67 -7.98
CA MET A 68 -3.84 6.90 -7.99
C MET A 68 -4.39 6.65 -6.57
N GLY A 69 -3.51 6.47 -5.59
CA GLY A 69 -3.89 6.39 -4.18
C GLY A 69 -4.49 7.70 -3.67
N LEU A 70 -3.84 8.84 -3.92
CA LEU A 70 -4.34 10.18 -3.59
C LEU A 70 -5.68 10.49 -4.26
N ALA A 71 -5.89 9.98 -5.48
CA ALA A 71 -7.19 10.04 -6.15
C ALA A 71 -8.27 9.19 -5.47
N GLY A 72 -7.94 8.42 -4.44
CA GLY A 72 -8.88 7.60 -3.66
C GLY A 72 -9.04 6.16 -4.16
N ASN A 73 -8.17 5.70 -5.03
CA ASN A 73 -8.25 4.33 -5.56
C ASN A 73 -7.53 3.31 -4.66
N GLU A 74 -8.06 2.10 -4.64
CA GLU A 74 -7.49 0.94 -3.96
C GLU A 74 -6.73 0.05 -4.95
N PRO A 75 -5.58 -0.53 -4.56
CA PRO A 75 -4.80 -1.39 -5.46
C PRO A 75 -5.55 -2.59 -6.03
N ALA A 76 -6.53 -3.11 -5.27
CA ALA A 76 -7.26 -4.32 -5.65
C ALA A 76 -8.41 -4.06 -6.64
N THR A 77 -8.92 -2.83 -6.70
CA THR A 77 -10.16 -2.49 -7.42
C THR A 77 -10.00 -1.38 -8.44
N VAL A 78 -8.82 -0.75 -8.52
CA VAL A 78 -8.56 0.32 -9.48
C VAL A 78 -8.79 -0.16 -10.92
N ASP A 79 -9.47 0.65 -11.71
CA ASP A 79 -9.61 0.44 -13.14
C ASP A 79 -8.28 0.75 -13.85
N ILE A 80 -7.58 -0.30 -14.24
CA ILE A 80 -6.25 -0.22 -14.86
C ILE A 80 -6.30 0.55 -16.19
N ASP A 81 -7.37 0.39 -16.96
CA ASP A 81 -7.53 1.01 -18.29
C ASP A 81 -7.71 2.52 -18.16
N SER A 82 -8.20 3.02 -17.02
CA SER A 82 -8.37 4.45 -16.77
C SER A 82 -7.07 5.17 -16.39
N ILE A 83 -6.06 4.45 -15.86
CA ILE A 83 -4.83 5.04 -15.30
C ILE A 83 -4.08 5.93 -16.29
N PRO A 84 -3.78 5.50 -17.54
CA PRO A 84 -2.98 6.33 -18.45
C PRO A 84 -3.67 7.65 -18.82
N GLY A 85 -4.99 7.65 -18.93
CA GLY A 85 -5.79 8.84 -19.20
C GLY A 85 -5.77 9.80 -18.04
N PHE A 86 -5.96 9.30 -16.82
CA PHE A 86 -5.95 10.08 -15.60
C PHE A 86 -4.59 10.74 -15.35
N ILE A 87 -3.50 9.99 -15.47
CA ILE A 87 -2.14 10.53 -15.26
C ILE A 87 -1.81 11.63 -16.27
N ARG A 88 -2.13 11.44 -17.55
CA ARG A 88 -1.93 12.49 -18.56
C ARG A 88 -2.71 13.77 -18.25
N ASP A 89 -3.93 13.65 -17.73
CA ASP A 89 -4.72 14.80 -17.31
C ASP A 89 -4.05 15.54 -16.15
N VAL A 90 -3.58 14.81 -15.13
CA VAL A 90 -2.85 15.38 -13.99
C VAL A 90 -1.58 16.10 -14.44
N GLU A 91 -0.77 15.47 -15.29
CA GLU A 91 0.48 16.05 -15.82
C GLU A 91 0.23 17.31 -16.67
N THR A 92 -0.81 17.28 -17.51
CA THR A 92 -1.14 18.38 -18.41
C THR A 92 -1.70 19.59 -17.68
N ARG A 93 -2.58 19.35 -16.70
CA ARG A 93 -3.28 20.40 -15.97
C ARG A 93 -2.53 20.87 -14.72
N GLY A 94 -1.61 20.08 -14.20
CA GLY A 94 -0.97 20.35 -12.91
C GLY A 94 -1.97 20.33 -11.75
N ARG A 95 -3.07 19.56 -11.90
CA ARG A 95 -4.18 19.47 -10.95
C ARG A 95 -4.46 18.00 -10.64
N LEU A 96 -4.81 17.70 -9.40
CA LEU A 96 -5.15 16.36 -8.94
C LEU A 96 -6.52 16.36 -8.25
N LEU A 97 -7.38 15.45 -8.70
CA LEU A 97 -8.66 15.17 -8.05
C LEU A 97 -8.45 14.17 -6.91
N LEU A 98 -8.62 14.62 -5.67
CA LEU A 98 -8.52 13.82 -4.45
C LEU A 98 -9.83 13.08 -4.13
N ALA A 99 -9.74 12.00 -3.35
CA ALA A 99 -10.87 11.33 -2.73
C ALA A 99 -12.00 11.00 -3.73
N GLN A 100 -11.65 10.33 -4.84
CA GLN A 100 -12.61 9.97 -5.92
C GLN A 100 -13.34 11.18 -6.52
N GLY A 101 -12.61 12.28 -6.71
CA GLY A 101 -13.12 13.49 -7.37
C GLY A 101 -13.87 14.45 -6.45
N GLN A 102 -13.80 14.26 -5.12
CA GLN A 102 -14.48 15.15 -4.17
C GLN A 102 -13.84 16.54 -4.09
N HIS A 103 -12.52 16.64 -4.29
CA HIS A 103 -11.80 17.92 -4.17
C HIS A 103 -10.63 18.00 -5.14
N GLU A 104 -10.48 19.12 -5.85
CA GLU A 104 -9.39 19.34 -6.81
C GLU A 104 -8.33 20.26 -6.19
N VAL A 105 -7.07 19.86 -6.29
CA VAL A 105 -5.92 20.57 -5.72
C VAL A 105 -4.82 20.81 -6.74
N ASP A 106 -3.93 21.75 -6.47
CA ASP A 106 -2.71 21.94 -7.23
C ASP A 106 -1.75 20.75 -7.03
N PHE A 107 -1.27 20.19 -8.14
CA PHE A 107 -0.27 19.14 -8.17
C PHE A 107 0.66 19.37 -9.36
N PRO A 108 1.52 20.39 -9.33
CA PRO A 108 2.35 20.78 -10.46
C PRO A 108 3.43 19.72 -10.74
N GLN A 109 3.73 19.50 -12.01
CA GLN A 109 4.62 18.44 -12.50
C GLN A 109 6.00 18.42 -11.80
N ASN A 110 6.58 19.58 -11.50
CA ASN A 110 7.91 19.66 -10.90
C ASN A 110 7.92 19.70 -9.37
N ASP A 111 6.77 19.96 -8.72
CA ASP A 111 6.67 20.22 -7.28
C ASP A 111 5.67 19.32 -6.59
N GLY A 112 4.77 18.69 -7.34
CA GLY A 112 3.81 17.72 -6.81
C GLY A 112 4.46 16.42 -6.37
N MET A 113 5.50 15.96 -7.09
CA MET A 113 6.26 14.78 -6.72
C MET A 113 7.76 15.02 -6.84
N ARG A 114 8.49 14.85 -5.74
CA ARG A 114 9.94 15.09 -5.65
C ARG A 114 10.65 13.79 -5.26
N PHE A 115 11.72 13.46 -5.98
CA PHE A 115 12.52 12.26 -5.77
C PHE A 115 13.87 12.63 -5.14
N HIS A 116 14.15 12.07 -3.96
CA HIS A 116 15.35 12.36 -3.18
C HIS A 116 16.33 11.18 -3.19
N ASN A 117 17.62 11.45 -3.23
CA ASN A 117 18.67 10.41 -3.25
C ASN A 117 18.98 9.83 -1.85
N GLY A 118 18.48 10.44 -0.78
CA GLY A 118 18.68 9.99 0.60
C GLY A 118 17.62 9.05 1.10
N ASN A 119 17.88 8.38 2.22
CA ASN A 119 16.92 7.54 2.94
C ASN A 119 16.29 8.31 4.10
N LEU A 120 15.07 7.98 4.45
CA LEU A 120 14.49 8.33 5.74
C LEU A 120 15.04 7.41 6.84
N PRO A 121 15.02 7.85 8.13
CA PRO A 121 15.75 7.15 9.20
C PRO A 121 15.32 5.71 9.48
N LEU A 122 14.03 5.39 9.32
CA LEU A 122 13.47 4.13 9.80
C LEU A 122 13.49 3.01 8.76
N HIS A 123 13.37 3.33 7.46
CA HIS A 123 13.35 2.33 6.39
C HIS A 123 13.70 2.96 5.04
N GLU A 124 14.33 2.17 4.15
CA GLU A 124 14.73 2.60 2.81
C GLU A 124 13.57 2.93 1.85
N ASN A 125 12.38 2.36 2.08
CA ASN A 125 11.19 2.62 1.28
C ASN A 125 10.30 3.66 1.96
N GLY A 126 10.80 4.88 2.08
CA GLY A 126 10.11 5.96 2.75
C GLY A 126 9.49 6.98 1.79
N MET A 127 8.38 7.58 2.21
CA MET A 127 7.75 8.71 1.52
C MET A 127 7.08 9.63 2.53
N GLN A 128 7.03 10.92 2.20
CA GLN A 128 6.31 11.93 2.95
C GLN A 128 5.26 12.58 2.06
N ILE A 129 4.07 12.77 2.58
CA ILE A 129 2.97 13.41 1.87
C ILE A 129 2.53 14.62 2.67
N HIS A 130 2.39 15.75 2.00
CA HIS A 130 2.07 17.05 2.60
C HIS A 130 0.84 17.66 1.94
N ALA A 131 -0.12 18.09 2.76
CA ALA A 131 -1.26 18.89 2.31
C ALA A 131 -1.09 20.33 2.79
N TYR A 132 -1.32 21.26 1.90
CA TYR A 132 -1.15 22.71 2.12
C TYR A 132 -2.48 23.43 1.99
N ASN A 133 -2.61 24.50 2.78
CA ASN A 133 -3.56 25.59 2.52
C ASN A 133 -2.73 26.86 2.24
N GLY A 134 -2.70 27.30 0.98
CA GLY A 134 -1.73 28.28 0.53
C GLY A 134 -0.30 27.78 0.76
N GLU A 135 0.51 28.54 1.50
CA GLU A 135 1.89 28.16 1.85
C GLU A 135 2.01 27.37 3.16
N THR A 136 0.91 27.19 3.89
CA THR A 136 0.93 26.54 5.20
C THR A 136 0.66 25.05 5.06
N VAL A 137 1.53 24.20 5.63
CA VAL A 137 1.29 22.78 5.78
C VAL A 137 0.21 22.58 6.85
N ILE A 138 -0.93 22.04 6.45
CA ILE A 138 -2.06 21.76 7.37
C ILE A 138 -2.12 20.29 7.79
N TYR A 139 -1.53 19.39 7.00
CA TYR A 139 -1.37 17.98 7.35
C TYR A 139 -0.14 17.38 6.67
N SER A 140 0.58 16.55 7.38
CA SER A 140 1.77 15.85 6.87
C SER A 140 1.88 14.47 7.51
N LYS A 141 2.23 13.47 6.72
CA LYS A 141 2.47 12.10 7.19
C LYS A 141 3.67 11.49 6.49
N THR A 142 4.45 10.75 7.27
CA THR A 142 5.53 9.91 6.77
C THR A 142 5.07 8.45 6.75
N TYR A 143 5.22 7.79 5.63
CA TYR A 143 4.89 6.37 5.44
C TYR A 143 6.12 5.58 5.00
N TYR A 144 6.18 4.34 5.44
CA TYR A 144 7.18 3.36 5.04
C TYR A 144 6.50 2.13 4.43
N SER A 145 6.93 1.73 3.25
CA SER A 145 6.46 0.49 2.60
C SER A 145 7.37 -0.67 3.00
N ILE A 146 6.93 -1.47 3.96
CA ILE A 146 7.76 -2.53 4.61
C ILE A 146 7.73 -3.88 3.89
N GLY A 147 7.22 -3.94 2.65
CA GLY A 147 7.09 -5.16 1.87
C GLY A 147 5.71 -5.80 1.97
N GLY A 148 5.41 -6.76 1.09
CA GLY A 148 4.11 -7.45 1.06
C GLY A 148 2.89 -6.54 0.82
N GLY A 149 3.10 -5.29 0.40
CA GLY A 149 2.04 -4.28 0.30
C GLY A 149 1.55 -3.74 1.64
N PHE A 150 2.35 -3.92 2.70
CA PHE A 150 2.12 -3.28 4.00
C PHE A 150 2.73 -1.89 4.03
N ILE A 151 2.05 -0.98 4.69
CA ILE A 151 2.52 0.35 5.01
C ILE A 151 2.46 0.57 6.52
N VAL A 152 3.39 1.35 7.02
CA VAL A 152 3.43 1.79 8.42
C VAL A 152 3.74 3.28 8.41
N ASP A 153 3.06 4.07 9.21
CA ASP A 153 3.44 5.46 9.43
C ASP A 153 4.59 5.56 10.46
N GLU A 154 5.22 6.72 10.52
CA GLU A 154 6.38 6.95 11.39
C GLU A 154 6.03 6.76 12.88
N GLU A 155 4.81 7.11 13.30
CA GLU A 155 4.36 7.04 14.69
C GLU A 155 4.16 5.59 15.17
N HIS A 156 3.80 4.68 14.25
CA HIS A 156 3.53 3.27 14.54
C HIS A 156 4.66 2.34 14.08
N PHE A 157 5.78 2.89 13.61
CA PHE A 157 6.89 2.07 13.12
C PHE A 157 7.52 1.26 14.26
N GLY A 158 7.66 -0.05 14.04
CA GLY A 158 8.20 -0.99 15.04
C GLY A 158 7.20 -1.39 16.15
N GLN A 159 5.99 -0.87 16.11
CA GLN A 159 4.91 -1.37 16.95
C GLN A 159 4.31 -2.63 16.30
N ASP A 160 4.16 -3.70 17.08
CA ASP A 160 3.44 -4.89 16.60
C ASP A 160 1.99 -4.51 16.29
N ALA A 161 1.67 -4.44 15.01
CA ALA A 161 0.35 -4.02 14.49
C ALA A 161 -0.78 -5.01 14.74
N ALA A 162 -0.61 -5.96 15.66
CA ALA A 162 -1.67 -6.89 16.00
C ALA A 162 -1.60 -7.25 17.48
N GLY A 163 -2.69 -7.06 18.16
CA GLY A 163 -2.99 -7.91 19.30
C GLY A 163 -2.75 -9.36 18.88
N GLU A 164 -2.10 -10.16 19.72
CA GLU A 164 -1.80 -11.56 19.44
C GLU A 164 -3.10 -12.28 19.07
N VAL A 165 -3.28 -12.47 17.76
CA VAL A 165 -4.39 -13.31 17.30
C VAL A 165 -4.01 -14.73 17.66
N SER A 166 -4.73 -15.30 18.63
CA SER A 166 -4.51 -16.67 19.07
C SER A 166 -4.84 -17.63 17.93
N VAL A 167 -3.85 -18.39 17.50
CA VAL A 167 -4.00 -19.46 16.51
C VAL A 167 -3.71 -20.81 17.15
N PRO A 168 -4.26 -21.93 16.66
CA PRO A 168 -4.07 -23.25 17.26
C PRO A 168 -2.61 -23.70 17.35
N TYR A 169 -1.78 -23.32 16.37
CA TYR A 169 -0.38 -23.74 16.25
C TYR A 169 0.53 -22.51 16.00
N PRO A 170 0.78 -21.69 17.04
CA PRO A 170 1.68 -20.53 16.91
C PRO A 170 3.12 -21.03 16.79
N PHE A 171 3.90 -20.47 15.87
CA PHE A 171 5.31 -20.81 15.68
C PHE A 171 6.15 -19.58 15.34
N LYS A 172 7.40 -19.61 15.74
CA LYS A 172 8.42 -18.60 15.44
C LYS A 172 9.62 -19.19 14.69
N SER A 173 9.68 -20.52 14.60
CA SER A 173 10.77 -21.25 13.94
C SER A 173 10.29 -22.46 13.16
N ALA A 174 11.11 -22.94 12.21
CA ALA A 174 10.84 -24.17 11.47
C ALA A 174 10.84 -25.41 12.40
N THR A 175 11.63 -25.40 13.46
CA THR A 175 11.68 -26.47 14.46
C THR A 175 10.31 -26.61 15.14
N GLU A 176 9.76 -25.54 15.64
CA GLU A 176 8.41 -25.54 16.26
C GLU A 176 7.32 -26.03 15.28
N MET A 177 7.40 -25.62 14.01
CA MET A 177 6.47 -26.14 12.99
C MET A 177 6.55 -27.65 12.85
N LEU A 178 7.77 -28.23 12.82
CA LEU A 178 7.97 -29.66 12.72
C LEU A 178 7.51 -30.40 14.00
N GLU A 179 7.73 -29.83 15.16
CA GLU A 179 7.23 -30.39 16.44
C GLU A 179 5.71 -30.49 16.45
N TYR A 180 5.00 -29.45 16.00
CA TYR A 180 3.55 -29.51 15.85
C TYR A 180 3.11 -30.55 14.83
N CYS A 181 3.76 -30.67 13.69
CA CYS A 181 3.46 -31.69 12.69
C CYS A 181 3.64 -33.10 13.26
N ASN A 182 4.74 -33.34 13.96
CA ASN A 182 5.05 -34.65 14.55
C ASN A 182 4.07 -35.02 15.67
N SER A 183 3.69 -34.08 16.54
CA SER A 183 2.79 -34.32 17.67
C SER A 183 1.34 -34.49 17.25
N THR A 184 0.90 -33.83 16.18
CA THR A 184 -0.49 -33.84 15.71
C THR A 184 -0.74 -34.78 14.56
N GLY A 185 0.29 -35.27 13.87
CA GLY A 185 0.18 -36.03 12.62
C GLY A 185 -0.27 -35.19 11.41
N LEU A 186 -0.32 -33.86 11.54
CA LEU A 186 -0.69 -32.97 10.45
C LEU A 186 0.51 -32.74 9.53
N SER A 187 0.25 -32.57 8.23
CA SER A 187 1.23 -32.00 7.32
C SER A 187 1.45 -30.51 7.59
N LEU A 188 2.53 -29.91 7.10
CA LEU A 188 2.77 -28.46 7.19
C LEU A 188 1.60 -27.65 6.62
N SER A 189 1.07 -28.09 5.46
CA SER A 189 -0.11 -27.43 4.86
C SER A 189 -1.38 -27.63 5.68
N GLY A 190 -1.52 -28.79 6.32
CA GLY A 190 -2.65 -29.05 7.24
C GLY A 190 -2.62 -28.15 8.47
N MET A 191 -1.45 -27.99 9.09
CA MET A 191 -1.23 -27.09 10.23
C MET A 191 -1.48 -25.62 9.84
N ALA A 192 -0.90 -25.17 8.72
CA ALA A 192 -1.13 -23.82 8.21
C ALA A 192 -2.63 -23.55 7.94
N MET A 193 -3.33 -24.53 7.36
CA MET A 193 -4.77 -24.45 7.12
C MET A 193 -5.58 -24.32 8.42
N GLN A 194 -5.21 -25.03 9.48
CA GLN A 194 -5.88 -24.90 10.78
C GLN A 194 -5.69 -23.49 11.37
N ASN A 195 -4.50 -22.94 11.29
CA ASN A 195 -4.23 -21.56 11.71
C ASN A 195 -5.06 -20.55 10.90
N GLU A 196 -5.11 -20.70 9.58
CA GLU A 196 -5.91 -19.83 8.72
C GLU A 196 -7.42 -19.94 8.98
N LEU A 197 -7.92 -21.14 9.30
CA LEU A 197 -9.33 -21.36 9.66
C LEU A 197 -9.71 -20.73 11.00
N ALA A 198 -8.75 -20.53 11.91
CA ALA A 198 -8.99 -19.78 13.14
C ALA A 198 -9.11 -18.27 12.88
N LEU A 199 -8.46 -17.75 11.83
CA LEU A 199 -8.49 -16.34 11.45
C LEU A 199 -9.64 -16.00 10.49
N HIS A 200 -9.99 -16.94 9.60
CA HIS A 200 -10.88 -16.70 8.47
C HIS A 200 -11.84 -17.83 8.22
N SER A 201 -13.06 -17.52 7.75
CA SER A 201 -14.02 -18.55 7.37
C SER A 201 -13.52 -19.39 6.19
N LYS A 202 -13.88 -20.69 6.17
CA LYS A 202 -13.54 -21.62 5.07
C LYS A 202 -13.99 -21.12 3.70
N LYS A 203 -15.12 -20.41 3.61
CA LYS A 203 -15.63 -19.81 2.38
C LYS A 203 -14.70 -18.72 1.86
N ARG A 204 -14.25 -17.83 2.77
CA ARG A 204 -13.31 -16.75 2.45
C ARG A 204 -11.96 -17.30 1.98
N LEU A 205 -11.42 -18.28 2.69
CA LEU A 205 -10.17 -18.95 2.29
C LEU A 205 -10.25 -19.53 0.88
N LYS A 206 -11.29 -20.28 0.57
CA LYS A 206 -11.47 -20.88 -0.77
C LYS A 206 -11.58 -19.82 -1.88
N SER A 207 -12.33 -18.74 -1.66
CA SER A 207 -12.50 -17.69 -2.65
C SER A 207 -11.19 -16.93 -2.90
N THR A 208 -10.42 -16.61 -1.86
CA THR A 208 -9.14 -15.91 -1.99
C THR A 208 -8.09 -16.77 -2.68
N LEU A 209 -7.94 -18.04 -2.27
CA LEU A 209 -7.01 -18.97 -2.93
C LEU A 209 -7.35 -19.15 -4.42
N ALA A 210 -8.64 -19.26 -4.76
CA ALA A 210 -9.07 -19.34 -6.14
C ALA A 210 -8.77 -18.07 -6.95
N THR A 211 -8.82 -16.89 -6.32
CA THR A 211 -8.48 -15.61 -6.95
C THR A 211 -6.97 -15.48 -7.11
N SER A 212 -6.19 -15.80 -6.08
CA SER A 212 -4.72 -15.73 -6.11
C SER A 212 -4.10 -16.72 -7.09
N GLY A 213 -4.77 -17.85 -7.37
CA GLY A 213 -4.33 -18.86 -8.36
C GLY A 213 -4.67 -18.49 -9.81
N LYS A 214 -5.37 -17.40 -10.07
CA LYS A 214 -5.62 -16.94 -11.45
C LYS A 214 -4.37 -16.25 -12.00
N PRO A 215 -4.03 -16.46 -13.29
CA PRO A 215 -2.93 -15.73 -13.90
C PRO A 215 -3.19 -14.22 -13.81
N CYS A 216 -2.14 -13.49 -13.42
CA CYS A 216 -2.19 -12.03 -13.47
C CYS A 216 -2.49 -11.59 -14.90
N ARG A 217 -3.44 -10.68 -15.07
CA ARG A 217 -3.56 -9.97 -16.36
C ARG A 217 -2.27 -9.17 -16.55
N PRO A 218 -1.62 -9.25 -17.71
CA PRO A 218 -0.47 -8.40 -17.98
C PRO A 218 -0.92 -6.94 -17.88
N VAL A 219 -0.39 -6.24 -16.89
CA VAL A 219 -0.58 -4.78 -16.76
C VAL A 219 0.42 -4.14 -17.71
N SER A 220 -0.01 -3.92 -18.94
CA SER A 220 0.72 -3.06 -19.87
C SER A 220 0.35 -1.61 -19.51
N ILE A 221 1.06 -1.02 -18.57
CA ILE A 221 1.12 0.43 -18.50
C ILE A 221 2.03 0.83 -19.66
N VAL A 222 1.43 1.13 -20.79
CA VAL A 222 2.16 1.70 -21.94
C VAL A 222 2.49 3.14 -21.56
N ALA A 223 3.77 3.43 -21.51
CA ALA A 223 4.29 4.77 -21.36
C ALA A 223 3.88 5.66 -22.54
#